data_a5ec12e4ddeffcc3b275bbf9266ffb12
#
_entry.id   a5ec12e4ddeffcc3b275bbf9266ffb12
#
_cell.length_a   1.000
_cell.length_b   1.000
_cell.length_c   1.000
_cell.angle_alpha   90.00
_cell.angle_beta   90.00
_cell.angle_gamma   90.00
#
_symmetry.space_group_name_H-M   'P 1'
#
loop_
_entity.id
_entity.type
_entity.pdbx_description
1 polymer ?
#
loop_
_entity_poly.entity_id
_entity_poly.type
_entity_poly.pdbx_seq_one_letter_code
_entity_poly.pdbx_strand_id
1 'polypeptide(L)'
;MSIVVRFSPTNVNREKYDESLRRLEQAGLWPNPAGLELHVAFGDEDNMRVSEIWASREQFQAYGESLMPILSDIGIEFSGEPEVFEAHNLVKS
;
A
#
# COMPACT_ATOMS: atom_id res chain seq x y z
N MET A 1 -14.32 11.05 -4.83
CA MET A 1 -13.12 11.88 -4.61
C MET A 1 -11.97 10.98 -4.18
N SER A 2 -10.80 11.19 -4.74
CA SER A 2 -9.65 10.34 -4.42
C SER A 2 -9.15 10.56 -3.01
N ILE A 3 -8.57 9.52 -2.43
CA ILE A 3 -7.91 9.60 -1.13
C ILE A 3 -6.43 9.27 -1.28
N VAL A 4 -5.63 9.82 -0.36
CA VAL A 4 -4.20 9.51 -0.26
C VAL A 4 -4.00 8.63 0.97
N VAL A 5 -3.32 7.50 0.79
CA VAL A 5 -3.01 6.58 1.87
C VAL A 5 -1.51 6.52 2.06
N ARG A 6 -1.05 6.70 3.29
CA ARG A 6 0.37 6.63 3.62
C ARG A 6 0.59 5.54 4.66
N PHE A 7 1.42 4.57 4.31
CA PHE A 7 1.81 3.50 5.22
C PHE A 7 3.10 3.86 5.93
N SER A 8 3.19 3.49 7.20
CA SER A 8 4.37 3.75 8.04
C SER A 8 4.96 2.44 8.57
N PRO A 9 5.52 1.60 7.69
CA PRO A 9 6.16 0.36 8.14
C PRO A 9 7.45 0.68 8.89
N THR A 10 7.81 -0.18 9.85
CA THR A 10 8.98 0.02 10.67
C THR A 10 10.14 -0.88 10.27
N ASN A 11 9.89 -1.91 9.46
CA ASN A 11 10.89 -2.94 9.18
C ASN A 11 10.87 -3.45 7.74
N VAL A 12 10.47 -2.61 6.79
CA VAL A 12 10.41 -3.03 5.38
C VAL A 12 11.71 -2.66 4.67
N ASN A 13 12.38 -3.69 4.15
CA ASN A 13 13.48 -3.54 3.24
C ASN A 13 13.01 -3.90 1.82
N ARG A 14 13.89 -3.77 0.84
CA ARG A 14 13.55 -4.07 -0.55
C ARG A 14 13.09 -5.51 -0.72
N GLU A 15 13.74 -6.45 -0.04
CA GLU A 15 13.40 -7.86 -0.14
C GLU A 15 11.99 -8.16 0.37
N LYS A 16 11.62 -7.63 1.53
CA LYS A 16 10.26 -7.78 2.07
C LYS A 16 9.22 -7.12 1.18
N TYR A 17 9.55 -5.95 0.62
CA TYR A 17 8.66 -5.28 -0.31
C TYR A 17 8.41 -6.14 -1.54
N ASP A 18 9.46 -6.66 -2.16
CA ASP A 18 9.33 -7.50 -3.35
C ASP A 18 8.54 -8.78 -3.05
N GLU A 19 8.74 -9.36 -1.87
CA GLU A 19 7.97 -10.53 -1.43
C GLU A 19 6.49 -10.21 -1.30
N SER A 20 6.15 -9.03 -0.76
CA SER A 20 4.76 -8.62 -0.62
C SER A 20 4.07 -8.53 -1.99
N LEU A 21 4.74 -7.94 -2.98
CA LEU A 21 4.18 -7.85 -4.34
C LEU A 21 3.99 -9.23 -4.95
N ARG A 22 4.96 -10.12 -4.76
CA ARG A 22 4.88 -11.49 -5.30
C ARG A 22 3.67 -12.23 -4.74
N ARG A 23 3.43 -12.13 -3.44
CA ARG A 23 2.28 -12.77 -2.80
C ARG A 23 0.96 -12.15 -3.23
N LEU A 24 0.94 -10.83 -3.41
CA LEU A 24 -0.25 -10.15 -3.92
C LEU A 24 -0.58 -10.58 -5.34
N GLU A 25 0.43 -10.74 -6.18
CA GLU A 25 0.22 -11.26 -7.55
C GLU A 25 -0.32 -12.67 -7.53
N GLN A 26 0.22 -13.54 -6.67
CA GLN A 26 -0.26 -14.91 -6.53
C GLN A 26 -1.72 -14.97 -6.08
N ALA A 27 -2.14 -14.00 -5.26
CA ALA A 27 -3.52 -13.89 -4.78
C ALA A 27 -4.46 -13.22 -5.79
N GLY A 28 -3.93 -12.75 -6.93
CA GLY A 28 -4.73 -12.06 -7.94
C GLY A 28 -5.07 -10.62 -7.58
N LEU A 29 -4.36 -10.02 -6.63
CA LEU A 29 -4.65 -8.68 -6.12
C LEU A 29 -3.72 -7.60 -6.66
N TRP A 30 -2.74 -7.96 -7.46
CA TRP A 30 -1.74 -7.05 -7.97
C TRP A 30 -1.44 -7.37 -9.43
N PRO A 31 -1.13 -6.39 -10.29
CA PRO A 31 -0.80 -4.99 -9.97
C PRO A 31 -1.98 -4.02 -10.00
N ASN A 32 -3.20 -4.46 -10.32
CA ASN A 32 -4.33 -3.56 -10.51
C ASN A 32 -5.53 -3.89 -9.62
N PRO A 33 -5.42 -3.75 -8.30
CA PRO A 33 -6.60 -3.90 -7.45
C PRO A 33 -7.62 -2.81 -7.76
N ALA A 34 -8.91 -3.14 -7.63
CA ALA A 34 -9.99 -2.21 -7.96
C ALA A 34 -9.89 -0.93 -7.14
N GLY A 35 -9.86 0.21 -7.80
CA GLY A 35 -9.82 1.52 -7.17
C GLY A 35 -8.43 2.10 -6.96
N LEU A 36 -7.38 1.32 -7.13
CA LEU A 36 -6.02 1.84 -7.02
C LEU A 36 -5.70 2.72 -8.21
N GLU A 37 -5.32 3.97 -7.95
CA GLU A 37 -4.96 4.93 -8.99
C GLU A 37 -3.46 5.12 -9.11
N LEU A 38 -2.74 5.02 -7.98
CA LEU A 38 -1.30 5.21 -7.96
C LEU A 38 -0.70 4.47 -6.78
N HIS A 39 0.47 3.89 -6.99
CA HIS A 39 1.26 3.25 -5.95
C HIS A 39 2.71 3.68 -6.12
N VAL A 40 3.34 4.15 -5.04
CA VAL A 40 4.75 4.49 -5.07
C VAL A 40 5.44 3.94 -3.84
N ALA A 41 6.51 3.19 -4.08
CA ALA A 41 7.42 2.74 -3.03
C ALA A 41 8.66 3.62 -3.09
N PHE A 42 9.13 4.07 -1.95
CA PHE A 42 10.24 5.01 -1.89
C PHE A 42 10.99 4.87 -0.57
N GLY A 43 12.11 5.56 -0.47
CA GLY A 43 12.95 5.52 0.71
C GLY A 43 14.25 4.78 0.45
N ASP A 44 14.93 4.44 1.53
CA ASP A 44 16.20 3.72 1.45
C ASP A 44 15.95 2.22 1.34
N GLU A 45 16.98 1.49 0.90
CA GLU A 45 16.89 0.05 0.69
C GLU A 45 16.44 -0.72 1.94
N ASP A 46 16.83 -0.25 3.12
CA ASP A 46 16.49 -0.88 4.40
C ASP A 46 15.33 -0.21 5.11
N ASN A 47 14.76 0.84 4.52
CA ASN A 47 13.68 1.58 5.14
C ASN A 47 12.72 2.07 4.05
N MET A 48 11.98 1.12 3.49
CA MET A 48 11.01 1.39 2.42
C MET A 48 9.71 1.91 2.98
N ARG A 49 9.11 2.83 2.26
CA ARG A 49 7.78 3.37 2.55
C ARG A 49 6.91 3.30 1.31
N VAL A 50 5.60 3.37 1.52
CA VAL A 50 4.62 3.28 0.43
C VAL A 50 3.57 4.36 0.62
N SER A 51 3.23 5.03 -0.47
CA SER A 51 2.07 5.91 -0.54
C SER A 51 1.22 5.49 -1.73
N GLU A 52 -0.10 5.60 -1.57
CA GLU A 52 -1.04 5.19 -2.60
C GLU A 52 -2.15 6.22 -2.74
N ILE A 53 -2.74 6.26 -3.93
CA ILE A 53 -3.93 7.04 -4.20
C ILE A 53 -5.02 6.07 -4.64
N TRP A 54 -6.18 6.17 -3.99
CA TRP A 54 -7.33 5.30 -4.21
C TRP A 54 -8.55 6.12 -4.61
N ALA A 55 -9.40 5.56 -5.43
CA ALA A 55 -10.63 6.22 -5.87
C ALA A 55 -11.61 6.43 -4.73
N SER A 56 -11.65 5.52 -3.75
CA SER A 56 -12.55 5.63 -2.59
C SER A 56 -12.00 4.91 -1.38
N ARG A 57 -12.49 5.30 -0.19
CA ARG A 57 -12.12 4.64 1.06
C ARG A 57 -12.61 3.19 1.09
N GLU A 58 -13.78 2.93 0.54
CA GLU A 58 -14.38 1.60 0.54
C GLU A 58 -13.52 0.62 -0.24
N GLN A 59 -13.02 1.04 -1.40
CA GLN A 59 -12.17 0.19 -2.21
C GLN A 59 -10.82 -0.07 -1.53
N PHE A 60 -10.26 0.95 -0.88
CA PHE A 60 -9.04 0.76 -0.11
C PHE A 60 -9.26 -0.19 1.06
N GLN A 61 -10.37 -0.05 1.80
CA GLN A 61 -10.67 -0.91 2.93
C GLN A 61 -10.87 -2.36 2.50
N ALA A 62 -11.57 -2.58 1.40
CA ALA A 62 -11.77 -3.92 0.86
C ALA A 62 -10.43 -4.57 0.48
N TYR A 63 -9.54 -3.82 -0.16
CA TYR A 63 -8.20 -4.30 -0.47
C TYR A 63 -7.42 -4.60 0.81
N GLY A 64 -7.52 -3.73 1.81
CA GLY A 64 -6.81 -3.88 3.09
C GLY A 64 -7.16 -5.17 3.81
N GLU A 65 -8.39 -5.64 3.71
CA GLU A 65 -8.80 -6.90 4.33
C GLU A 65 -8.01 -8.09 3.77
N SER A 66 -7.65 -8.05 2.50
CA SER A 66 -6.83 -9.08 1.88
C SER A 66 -5.33 -8.82 2.04
N LEU A 67 -4.94 -7.55 2.07
CA LEU A 67 -3.54 -7.13 2.17
C LEU A 67 -2.94 -7.43 3.55
N MET A 68 -3.65 -7.07 4.61
CA MET A 68 -3.08 -7.12 5.96
C MET A 68 -2.64 -8.52 6.41
N PRO A 69 -3.41 -9.58 6.16
CA PRO A 69 -2.93 -10.93 6.49
C PRO A 69 -1.65 -11.31 5.75
N ILE A 70 -1.50 -10.87 4.50
CA ILE A 70 -0.30 -11.16 3.71
C ILE A 70 0.91 -10.45 4.31
N LEU A 71 0.77 -9.17 4.66
CA LEU A 71 1.86 -8.40 5.27
C LEU A 71 2.24 -8.96 6.64
N SER A 72 1.25 -9.34 7.43
CA SER A 72 1.47 -9.95 8.73
C SER A 72 2.24 -11.27 8.61
N ASP A 73 1.89 -12.08 7.62
CA ASP A 73 2.54 -13.37 7.40
C ASP A 73 4.01 -13.21 6.99
N ILE A 74 4.34 -12.13 6.28
CA ILE A 74 5.71 -11.81 5.91
C ILE A 74 6.50 -11.27 7.10
N GLY A 75 5.81 -10.78 8.13
CA GLY A 75 6.43 -10.16 9.30
C GLY A 75 6.62 -8.67 9.18
N ILE A 76 5.84 -8.00 8.34
CA ILE A 76 5.90 -6.55 8.22
C ILE A 76 5.12 -5.92 9.36
N GLU A 77 5.78 -4.99 10.06
CA GLU A 77 5.20 -4.27 11.19
C GLU A 77 5.03 -2.80 10.85
N PHE A 78 4.05 -2.17 11.50
CA PHE A 78 3.74 -0.75 11.28
C PHE A 78 3.80 0.01 12.59
N SER A 79 4.18 1.30 12.52
CA SER A 79 4.19 2.17 13.70
C SER A 79 2.78 2.59 14.12
N GLY A 80 1.79 2.38 13.26
CA GLY A 80 0.39 2.72 13.51
C GLY A 80 -0.45 2.39 12.29
N GLU A 81 -1.73 2.74 12.35
CA GLU A 81 -2.61 2.55 11.21
C GLU A 81 -2.19 3.45 10.05
N PRO A 82 -2.52 3.08 8.81
CA PRO A 82 -2.25 3.95 7.66
C PRO A 82 -2.93 5.30 7.82
N GLU A 83 -2.24 6.35 7.44
CA GLU A 83 -2.84 7.68 7.38
C GLU A 83 -3.67 7.78 6.10
N VAL A 84 -4.90 8.28 6.23
CA VAL A 84 -5.83 8.41 5.10
C VAL A 84 -6.32 9.85 5.04
N PHE A 85 -6.10 10.49 3.90
CA PHE A 85 -6.50 11.88 3.68
C PHE A 85 -7.28 12.01 2.38
N GLU A 86 -8.23 12.94 2.33
CA GLU A 86 -8.83 13.30 1.05
C GLU A 86 -7.82 14.08 0.21
N ALA A 87 -7.76 13.77 -1.07
CA ALA A 87 -6.89 14.51 -1.97
C ALA A 87 -7.51 15.89 -2.25
N HIS A 88 -6.75 16.93 -1.96
CA HIS A 88 -7.19 18.30 -2.24
C HIS A 88 -6.98 18.66 -3.70
N ASN A 89 -5.87 18.23 -4.26
CA ASN A 89 -5.55 18.47 -5.66
C ASN A 89 -4.68 17.34 -6.17
N LEU A 90 -5.05 16.75 -7.29
CA LEU A 90 -4.32 15.67 -7.93
C LEU A 90 -4.12 16.02 -9.40
N VAL A 91 -2.87 16.23 -9.78
CA VAL A 91 -2.51 16.56 -11.16
C VAL A 91 -1.72 15.40 -11.75
N LYS A 92 -2.19 14.91 -12.90
CA LYS A 92 -1.51 13.88 -13.68
C LYS A 92 -0.91 14.52 -14.93
N SER A 93 0.35 14.29 -15.17
CA SER A 93 1.04 14.82 -16.35
C SER A 93 0.99 13.82 -17.51
#